data_a2fbd930252e2bd3f150ad8fcaa89a40
#
_entry.id   a2fbd930252e2bd3f150ad8fcaa89a40
#
_cell.length_a   1.000
_cell.length_b   1.000
_cell.length_c   1.000
_cell.angle_alpha   90.00
_cell.angle_beta   90.00
_cell.angle_gamma   90.00
#
_symmetry.space_group_name_H-M   'P 1'
#
loop_
_entity.id
_entity.type
_entity.pdbx_description
1 polymer ?
#
loop_
_entity_poly.entity_id
_entity_poly.type
_entity_poly.pdbx_seq_one_letter_code
_entity_poly.pdbx_strand_id
1 'polypeptide(L)'
;TAYSQFSVNTGATAMQMAQELVGPGVDVISATYVGDGNSKGIFTAFATSLPMTNGVVLSSGFVTPIGAPAGGPVMSAYTSGGSDPDLDLLSTGSINDAAYLEFQFRAIGTEINFEFVFGSEEYPQYNCTSFNDVFGFFLSGPGIVGKKNLALVPGTNIPVTINTINNGVPGPGGNILNCTSPGPGSPFTAYYINNSGSTTIEFNGLTTTLLATQTVQSCQIYTIKLAISDVSDSALDSGVFIKSNSFSSEVVTLDITSDPVFPACPTNSATFTAKVTIM
;
A
#
# COMPACT_ATOMS: atom_id res chain seq x y z
N THR A 1 27.25 18.98 -0.28
CA THR A 1 26.00 18.65 -1.00
C THR A 1 25.21 17.74 -0.10
N ALA A 2 24.12 18.24 0.52
CA ALA A 2 23.19 17.40 1.25
C ALA A 2 22.52 16.49 0.19
N TYR A 3 22.68 15.20 0.31
CA TYR A 3 21.90 14.25 -0.47
C TYR A 3 20.45 14.34 0.00
N SER A 4 19.50 14.46 -0.92
CA SER A 4 18.10 14.28 -0.58
C SER A 4 17.93 12.91 0.05
N GLN A 5 17.43 12.84 1.29
CA GLN A 5 17.21 11.59 2.00
C GLN A 5 16.00 10.83 1.40
N PHE A 6 15.07 11.57 0.79
CA PHE A 6 13.95 11.04 0.01
C PHE A 6 14.08 11.51 -1.43
N SER A 7 13.96 10.59 -2.38
CA SER A 7 13.89 10.92 -3.80
C SER A 7 12.82 10.09 -4.48
N VAL A 8 12.16 10.65 -5.49
CA VAL A 8 11.08 9.99 -6.22
C VAL A 8 11.21 10.21 -7.72
N ASN A 9 11.05 9.15 -8.49
CA ASN A 9 10.99 9.17 -9.95
C ASN A 9 9.52 9.18 -10.40
N THR A 10 8.97 10.35 -10.68
CA THR A 10 7.59 10.53 -11.18
C THR A 10 7.43 10.10 -12.63
N GLY A 11 8.53 10.01 -13.40
CA GLY A 11 8.53 9.55 -14.78
C GLY A 11 8.32 8.04 -14.94
N ALA A 12 8.27 7.26 -13.87
CA ALA A 12 8.03 5.83 -13.93
C ALA A 12 6.67 5.51 -14.56
N THR A 13 6.66 4.55 -15.49
CA THR A 13 5.41 4.05 -16.08
C THR A 13 4.63 3.16 -15.12
N ALA A 14 3.34 2.94 -15.36
CA ALA A 14 2.52 2.02 -14.57
C ALA A 14 3.14 0.62 -14.50
N MET A 15 3.66 0.11 -15.63
CA MET A 15 4.32 -1.19 -15.69
C MET A 15 5.60 -1.23 -14.83
N GLN A 16 6.43 -0.18 -14.88
CA GLN A 16 7.62 -0.09 -14.04
C GLN A 16 7.28 -0.05 -12.55
N MET A 17 6.24 0.70 -12.16
CA MET A 17 5.76 0.72 -10.77
C MET A 17 5.25 -0.65 -10.33
N ALA A 18 4.43 -1.33 -11.15
CA ALA A 18 3.95 -2.67 -10.82
C ALA A 18 5.11 -3.68 -10.71
N GLN A 19 6.10 -3.61 -11.60
CA GLN A 19 7.30 -4.45 -11.55
C GLN A 19 8.20 -4.16 -10.34
N GLU A 20 8.26 -2.91 -9.87
CA GLU A 20 8.98 -2.53 -8.65
C GLU A 20 8.35 -3.17 -7.40
N LEU A 21 7.02 -3.27 -7.38
CA LEU A 21 6.29 -3.84 -6.24
C LEU A 21 6.43 -5.36 -6.12
N VAL A 22 6.43 -6.07 -7.28
CA VAL A 22 6.34 -7.52 -7.25
C VAL A 22 7.66 -8.18 -6.85
N GLY A 23 7.53 -9.18 -6.01
CA GLY A 23 8.59 -10.07 -5.54
C GLY A 23 8.40 -11.50 -6.06
N PRO A 24 9.03 -12.48 -5.41
CA PRO A 24 8.94 -13.88 -5.83
C PRO A 24 7.50 -14.38 -5.93
N GLY A 25 7.25 -15.20 -6.94
CA GLY A 25 5.96 -15.87 -7.12
C GLY A 25 4.84 -15.03 -7.68
N VAL A 26 5.14 -13.85 -8.23
CA VAL A 26 4.15 -12.97 -8.85
C VAL A 26 4.66 -12.47 -10.21
N ASP A 27 3.86 -12.68 -11.25
CA ASP A 27 4.13 -12.20 -12.60
C ASP A 27 3.15 -11.09 -12.99
N VAL A 28 3.64 -9.89 -13.31
CA VAL A 28 2.81 -8.78 -13.82
C VAL A 28 2.46 -9.02 -15.27
N ILE A 29 1.18 -8.89 -15.63
CA ILE A 29 0.67 -9.08 -16.99
C ILE A 29 0.43 -7.73 -17.66
N SER A 30 -0.22 -6.81 -16.97
CA SER A 30 -0.52 -5.46 -17.48
C SER A 30 -0.65 -4.48 -16.32
N ALA A 31 -0.42 -3.20 -16.59
CA ALA A 31 -0.59 -2.15 -15.59
C ALA A 31 -1.06 -0.85 -16.22
N THR A 32 -1.91 -0.12 -15.49
CA THR A 32 -2.41 1.22 -15.84
C THR A 32 -2.32 2.14 -14.64
N TYR A 33 -2.15 3.41 -14.89
CA TYR A 33 -2.21 4.46 -13.87
C TYR A 33 -3.22 5.52 -14.29
N VAL A 34 -4.03 5.98 -13.35
CA VAL A 34 -4.96 7.10 -13.51
C VAL A 34 -4.75 8.08 -12.36
N GLY A 35 -4.68 9.35 -12.67
CA GLY A 35 -4.38 10.45 -11.76
C GLY A 35 -3.37 11.42 -12.35
N ASP A 36 -2.95 12.44 -11.59
CA ASP A 36 -1.90 13.35 -12.01
C ASP A 36 -0.54 12.64 -12.09
N GLY A 37 0.26 12.98 -13.11
CA GLY A 37 1.58 12.38 -13.30
C GLY A 37 2.57 12.63 -12.16
N ASN A 38 2.36 13.68 -11.35
CA ASN A 38 3.16 14.01 -10.18
C ASN A 38 2.65 13.39 -8.87
N SER A 39 1.51 12.67 -8.91
CA SER A 39 0.90 12.02 -7.74
C SER A 39 1.36 10.58 -7.55
N LYS A 40 2.40 10.16 -8.24
CA LYS A 40 2.93 8.79 -8.18
C LYS A 40 4.43 8.76 -8.46
N GLY A 41 5.09 7.69 -8.04
CA GLY A 41 6.47 7.45 -8.43
C GLY A 41 7.11 6.26 -7.74
N ILE A 42 8.30 5.90 -8.22
CA ILE A 42 9.19 4.96 -7.54
C ILE A 42 10.10 5.79 -6.63
N PHE A 43 10.12 5.50 -5.34
CA PHE A 43 10.89 6.27 -4.37
C PHE A 43 12.05 5.47 -3.76
N THR A 44 13.03 6.23 -3.27
CA THR A 44 14.05 5.77 -2.32
C THR A 44 14.08 6.71 -1.13
N ALA A 45 14.17 6.15 0.08
CA ALA A 45 14.20 6.89 1.33
C ALA A 45 15.34 6.35 2.21
N PHE A 46 16.37 7.15 2.40
CA PHE A 46 17.55 6.76 3.18
C PHE A 46 17.69 7.66 4.41
N ALA A 47 17.80 7.05 5.59
CA ALA A 47 17.89 7.78 6.86
C ALA A 47 16.75 8.79 7.07
N THR A 48 15.52 8.42 6.70
CA THR A 48 14.31 9.22 6.89
C THR A 48 13.46 8.66 8.05
N SER A 49 12.41 9.39 8.44
CA SER A 49 11.42 8.91 9.40
C SER A 49 10.42 7.89 8.79
N LEU A 50 10.41 7.72 7.47
CA LEU A 50 9.58 6.70 6.82
C LEU A 50 10.10 5.30 7.19
N PRO A 51 9.26 4.38 7.72
CA PRO A 51 9.70 3.05 8.13
C PRO A 51 9.85 2.08 6.94
N MET A 52 10.30 2.58 5.78
CA MET A 52 10.71 1.77 4.62
C MET A 52 11.68 2.57 3.74
N THR A 53 12.49 1.87 2.96
CA THR A 53 13.62 2.48 2.24
C THR A 53 13.40 2.69 0.76
N ASN A 54 12.50 1.95 0.15
CA ASN A 54 12.22 2.02 -1.28
C ASN A 54 10.85 1.38 -1.61
N GLY A 55 10.27 1.79 -2.71
CA GLY A 55 8.99 1.29 -3.16
C GLY A 55 8.29 2.20 -4.15
N VAL A 56 6.98 2.04 -4.23
CA VAL A 56 6.09 2.89 -5.00
C VAL A 56 5.29 3.76 -4.04
N VAL A 57 5.14 5.03 -4.36
CA VAL A 57 4.27 5.96 -3.63
C VAL A 57 3.14 6.44 -4.54
N LEU A 58 1.93 6.48 -4.00
CA LEU A 58 0.78 7.18 -4.54
C LEU A 58 0.34 8.24 -3.54
N SER A 59 -0.11 9.40 -4.02
CA SER A 59 -0.56 10.51 -3.18
C SER A 59 -1.82 11.13 -3.77
N SER A 60 -2.66 11.72 -2.93
CA SER A 60 -3.72 12.63 -3.35
C SER A 60 -3.14 13.94 -3.89
N GLY A 61 -1.97 14.35 -3.40
CA GLY A 61 -1.20 15.49 -3.90
C GLY A 61 0.03 15.11 -4.72
N PHE A 62 1.05 15.98 -4.71
CA PHE A 62 2.30 15.72 -5.42
C PHE A 62 3.31 14.96 -4.54
N VAL A 63 3.98 13.96 -5.13
CA VAL A 63 4.94 13.12 -4.38
C VAL A 63 6.34 13.75 -4.25
N THR A 64 6.69 14.73 -5.07
CA THR A 64 8.05 15.33 -5.04
C THR A 64 8.37 16.02 -3.72
N PRO A 65 7.45 16.77 -3.10
CA PRO A 65 7.68 17.47 -1.85
C PRO A 65 7.71 16.58 -0.60
N ILE A 66 7.31 15.31 -0.67
CA ILE A 66 7.26 14.38 0.48
C ILE A 66 8.59 14.33 1.26
N GLY A 67 9.72 14.59 0.61
CA GLY A 67 11.04 14.66 1.25
C GLY A 67 11.33 15.96 2.02
N ALA A 68 10.34 16.84 2.19
CA ALA A 68 10.47 18.07 2.96
C ALA A 68 10.29 17.83 4.48
N PRO A 69 10.64 18.81 5.33
CA PRO A 69 10.32 18.75 6.75
C PRO A 69 8.81 18.76 7.02
N ALA A 70 8.36 17.97 8.00
CA ALA A 70 6.99 17.97 8.48
C ALA A 70 6.60 19.33 9.08
N GLY A 71 5.35 19.77 8.83
CA GLY A 71 4.86 21.07 9.24
C GLY A 71 5.47 22.23 8.46
N GLY A 72 6.07 21.93 7.29
CA GLY A 72 6.47 22.90 6.26
C GLY A 72 5.26 23.66 5.67
N PRO A 73 5.44 24.38 4.55
CA PRO A 73 4.30 24.95 3.85
C PRO A 73 3.33 23.84 3.48
N VAL A 74 2.08 24.02 3.91
CA VAL A 74 0.98 23.08 3.70
C VAL A 74 0.98 22.61 2.24
N MET A 75 1.09 21.30 2.04
CA MET A 75 0.98 20.69 0.74
C MET A 75 -0.49 20.48 0.42
N SER A 76 -1.01 21.30 -0.43
CA SER A 76 -2.38 21.22 -0.90
C SER A 76 -2.32 21.35 -2.41
N ALA A 77 -1.98 20.24 -3.06
CA ALA A 77 -1.86 20.20 -4.50
C ALA A 77 -3.15 19.70 -5.12
N TYR A 78 -3.96 20.62 -5.63
CA TYR A 78 -5.10 20.23 -6.46
C TYR A 78 -4.61 19.51 -7.72
N THR A 79 -4.87 18.21 -7.80
CA THR A 79 -4.37 17.35 -8.88
C THR A 79 -5.40 17.09 -9.96
N SER A 80 -6.64 17.57 -9.82
CA SER A 80 -7.75 17.30 -10.74
C SER A 80 -8.08 15.82 -10.98
N GLY A 81 -7.70 14.93 -10.07
CA GLY A 81 -7.87 13.48 -10.18
C GLY A 81 -9.33 12.98 -10.16
N GLY A 82 -10.27 13.83 -9.79
CA GLY A 82 -11.69 13.47 -9.73
C GLY A 82 -12.02 12.48 -8.60
N SER A 83 -13.09 11.70 -8.77
CA SER A 83 -13.52 10.68 -7.82
C SER A 83 -13.22 9.26 -8.30
N ASP A 84 -13.24 8.29 -7.38
CA ASP A 84 -13.08 6.87 -7.67
C ASP A 84 -14.18 6.05 -6.97
N PRO A 85 -14.98 5.24 -7.72
CA PRO A 85 -16.15 4.55 -7.16
C PRO A 85 -15.82 3.48 -6.10
N ASP A 86 -14.60 2.93 -6.08
CA ASP A 86 -14.20 1.98 -5.05
C ASP A 86 -13.82 2.70 -3.75
N LEU A 87 -13.20 3.89 -3.86
CA LEU A 87 -12.89 4.75 -2.72
C LEU A 87 -14.15 5.39 -2.13
N ASP A 88 -15.14 5.75 -2.97
CA ASP A 88 -16.45 6.26 -2.51
C ASP A 88 -17.11 5.29 -1.50
N LEU A 89 -16.89 3.98 -1.63
CA LEU A 89 -17.42 2.98 -0.69
C LEU A 89 -16.73 3.00 0.69
N LEU A 90 -15.54 3.58 0.79
CA LEU A 90 -14.79 3.71 2.03
C LEU A 90 -14.98 5.06 2.71
N SER A 91 -15.47 6.04 1.97
CA SER A 91 -15.62 7.42 2.43
C SER A 91 -17.03 7.75 2.90
N THR A 92 -17.15 8.70 3.83
CA THR A 92 -18.41 9.34 4.23
C THR A 92 -18.54 10.75 3.66
N GLY A 93 -17.50 11.28 3.02
CA GLY A 93 -17.44 12.59 2.37
C GLY A 93 -17.26 12.51 0.86
N SER A 94 -17.17 13.64 0.19
CA SER A 94 -16.82 13.71 -1.23
C SER A 94 -15.37 13.31 -1.47
N ILE A 95 -15.13 12.52 -2.49
CA ILE A 95 -13.79 12.11 -2.94
C ILE A 95 -13.23 13.16 -3.90
N ASN A 96 -11.99 13.58 -3.67
CA ASN A 96 -11.25 14.54 -4.50
C ASN A 96 -9.85 14.01 -4.78
N ASP A 97 -9.25 14.45 -5.88
CA ASP A 97 -7.86 14.18 -6.23
C ASP A 97 -7.45 12.70 -6.20
N ALA A 98 -8.36 11.83 -6.66
CA ALA A 98 -8.13 10.40 -6.69
C ALA A 98 -6.99 10.01 -7.65
N ALA A 99 -6.09 9.14 -7.18
CA ALA A 99 -5.04 8.54 -7.98
C ALA A 99 -5.01 7.03 -7.74
N TYR A 100 -4.80 6.23 -8.80
CA TYR A 100 -4.65 4.79 -8.62
C TYR A 100 -3.70 4.15 -9.64
N LEU A 101 -3.02 3.09 -9.17
CA LEU A 101 -2.30 2.11 -9.97
C LEU A 101 -3.11 0.82 -9.98
N GLU A 102 -3.53 0.36 -11.16
CA GLU A 102 -4.20 -0.93 -11.33
C GLU A 102 -3.33 -1.86 -12.16
N PHE A 103 -3.15 -3.10 -11.72
CA PHE A 103 -2.42 -4.08 -12.51
C PHE A 103 -3.00 -5.49 -12.41
N GLN A 104 -2.86 -6.25 -13.51
CA GLN A 104 -3.14 -7.67 -13.56
C GLN A 104 -1.87 -8.45 -13.28
N PHE A 105 -2.01 -9.49 -12.47
CA PHE A 105 -0.91 -10.37 -12.10
C PHE A 105 -1.35 -11.82 -12.01
N ARG A 106 -0.39 -12.72 -12.13
CA ARG A 106 -0.54 -14.14 -11.82
C ARG A 106 0.20 -14.45 -10.54
N ALA A 107 -0.48 -15.07 -9.56
CA ALA A 107 0.12 -15.58 -8.35
C ALA A 107 0.48 -17.05 -8.52
N ILE A 108 1.72 -17.45 -8.22
CA ILE A 108 2.17 -18.84 -8.31
C ILE A 108 1.71 -19.64 -7.08
N GLY A 109 1.78 -19.05 -5.89
CA GLY A 109 1.34 -19.66 -4.64
C GLY A 109 -0.14 -19.46 -4.35
N THR A 110 -0.53 -19.74 -3.13
CA THR A 110 -1.92 -19.70 -2.64
C THR A 110 -2.23 -18.49 -1.75
N GLU A 111 -1.22 -17.66 -1.51
CA GLU A 111 -1.35 -16.41 -0.75
C GLU A 111 -0.55 -15.30 -1.42
N ILE A 112 -1.05 -14.07 -1.37
CA ILE A 112 -0.32 -12.85 -1.69
C ILE A 112 -0.14 -12.02 -0.44
N ASN A 113 1.02 -11.38 -0.31
CA ASN A 113 1.34 -10.44 0.76
C ASN A 113 2.04 -9.21 0.19
N PHE A 114 1.86 -8.06 0.84
CA PHE A 114 2.70 -6.88 0.61
C PHE A 114 2.69 -5.93 1.80
N GLU A 115 3.78 -5.17 1.95
CA GLU A 115 3.99 -4.23 3.05
C GLU A 115 3.68 -2.80 2.57
N PHE A 116 3.03 -2.02 3.46
CA PHE A 116 2.68 -0.63 3.15
C PHE A 116 2.76 0.27 4.39
N VAL A 117 2.86 1.58 4.14
CA VAL A 117 2.78 2.66 5.13
C VAL A 117 1.83 3.70 4.58
N PHE A 118 0.92 4.20 5.42
CA PHE A 118 0.09 5.36 5.13
C PHE A 118 0.65 6.57 5.88
N GLY A 119 0.66 7.72 5.23
CA GLY A 119 1.06 8.99 5.81
C GLY A 119 0.10 10.10 5.41
N SER A 120 -0.07 11.09 6.28
CA SER A 120 -0.95 12.23 6.01
C SER A 120 -0.49 13.49 6.74
N GLU A 121 -0.72 14.64 6.13
CA GLU A 121 -0.61 15.94 6.77
C GLU A 121 -1.77 16.24 7.73
N GLU A 122 -2.92 15.57 7.57
CA GLU A 122 -4.09 15.70 8.44
C GLU A 122 -3.79 15.37 9.92
N TYR A 123 -2.78 14.55 10.17
CA TYR A 123 -2.37 14.19 11.52
C TYR A 123 -1.66 15.32 12.25
N PRO A 124 -1.85 15.47 13.56
CA PRO A 124 -2.94 14.96 14.39
C PRO A 124 -4.13 15.93 14.41
N GLN A 125 -4.05 17.02 13.63
CA GLN A 125 -4.94 18.18 13.73
C GLN A 125 -6.38 17.84 13.34
N TYR A 126 -6.57 16.93 12.39
CA TYR A 126 -7.88 16.53 11.89
C TYR A 126 -8.30 15.12 12.31
N ASN A 127 -7.63 14.56 13.34
CA ASN A 127 -8.06 13.30 13.93
C ASN A 127 -9.53 13.37 14.37
N CYS A 128 -10.29 12.33 14.08
CA CYS A 128 -11.69 12.18 14.43
C CYS A 128 -12.61 13.28 13.85
N THR A 129 -12.24 13.81 12.67
CA THR A 129 -13.08 14.77 11.91
C THR A 129 -13.72 14.11 10.70
N SER A 130 -14.39 14.90 9.86
CA SER A 130 -14.89 14.48 8.54
C SER A 130 -13.83 14.51 7.43
N PHE A 131 -12.68 15.14 7.68
CA PHE A 131 -11.50 15.12 6.80
C PHE A 131 -10.76 13.82 7.10
N ASN A 132 -11.15 12.76 6.43
CA ASN A 132 -10.70 11.41 6.72
C ASN A 132 -10.27 10.75 5.41
N ASP A 133 -9.14 11.19 4.89
CA ASP A 133 -8.59 10.69 3.65
C ASP A 133 -8.53 9.17 3.62
N VAL A 134 -8.82 8.63 2.46
CA VAL A 134 -8.97 7.20 2.27
C VAL A 134 -8.04 6.66 1.20
N PHE A 135 -7.60 5.45 1.42
CA PHE A 135 -6.96 4.63 0.41
C PHE A 135 -7.46 3.20 0.50
N GLY A 136 -7.29 2.46 -0.58
CA GLY A 136 -7.71 1.06 -0.61
C GLY A 136 -6.89 0.24 -1.60
N PHE A 137 -6.80 -1.05 -1.31
CA PHE A 137 -6.16 -2.06 -2.15
C PHE A 137 -7.20 -3.09 -2.57
N PHE A 138 -7.86 -2.81 -3.69
CA PHE A 138 -9.03 -3.56 -4.15
C PHE A 138 -8.62 -4.72 -5.04
N LEU A 139 -8.67 -5.93 -4.48
CA LEU A 139 -8.37 -7.18 -5.18
C LEU A 139 -9.64 -7.79 -5.75
N SER A 140 -9.58 -8.26 -6.99
CA SER A 140 -10.63 -9.04 -7.65
C SER A 140 -10.04 -10.20 -8.46
N GLY A 141 -10.81 -11.26 -8.63
CA GLY A 141 -10.41 -12.44 -9.40
C GLY A 141 -11.03 -13.73 -8.88
N PRO A 142 -10.57 -14.89 -9.33
CA PRO A 142 -11.12 -16.19 -8.98
C PRO A 142 -11.18 -16.42 -7.46
N GLY A 143 -12.35 -16.83 -6.97
CA GLY A 143 -12.60 -17.06 -5.54
C GLY A 143 -12.86 -15.83 -4.70
N ILE A 144 -12.85 -14.62 -5.30
CA ILE A 144 -13.17 -13.35 -4.63
C ILE A 144 -14.50 -12.83 -5.15
N VAL A 145 -15.44 -12.57 -4.25
CA VAL A 145 -16.73 -12.00 -4.61
C VAL A 145 -16.61 -10.49 -4.72
N GLY A 146 -16.83 -9.96 -5.93
CA GLY A 146 -16.69 -8.53 -6.22
C GLY A 146 -15.24 -8.05 -6.10
N LYS A 147 -15.04 -6.96 -5.37
CA LYS A 147 -13.73 -6.41 -5.02
C LYS A 147 -13.56 -6.46 -3.50
N LYS A 148 -12.40 -6.91 -3.04
CA LYS A 148 -12.06 -6.97 -1.61
C LYS A 148 -10.96 -5.96 -1.30
N ASN A 149 -11.21 -5.04 -0.35
CA ASN A 149 -10.17 -4.16 0.16
C ASN A 149 -9.22 -4.93 1.08
N LEU A 150 -7.92 -4.82 0.84
CA LEU A 150 -6.85 -5.42 1.64
C LEU A 150 -6.13 -4.41 2.54
N ALA A 151 -6.39 -3.11 2.40
CA ALA A 151 -5.82 -2.06 3.24
C ALA A 151 -6.57 -1.99 4.58
N LEU A 152 -6.38 -3.00 5.41
CA LEU A 152 -7.09 -3.17 6.67
C LEU A 152 -6.13 -3.06 7.86
N VAL A 153 -6.67 -2.60 8.98
CA VAL A 153 -5.96 -2.64 10.26
C VAL A 153 -5.70 -4.11 10.64
N PRO A 154 -4.47 -4.49 11.01
CA PRO A 154 -4.10 -5.88 11.25
C PRO A 154 -5.04 -6.62 12.20
N GLY A 155 -5.51 -7.81 11.80
CA GLY A 155 -6.42 -8.64 12.58
C GLY A 155 -7.88 -8.18 12.60
N THR A 156 -8.26 -7.21 11.77
CA THR A 156 -9.63 -6.66 11.69
C THR A 156 -10.15 -6.62 10.25
N ASN A 157 -11.42 -6.23 10.10
CA ASN A 157 -12.01 -5.85 8.80
C ASN A 157 -12.19 -4.33 8.67
N ILE A 158 -11.49 -3.54 9.49
CA ILE A 158 -11.60 -2.09 9.53
C ILE A 158 -10.58 -1.50 8.56
N PRO A 159 -10.98 -0.67 7.58
CA PRO A 159 -10.05 0.01 6.68
C PRO A 159 -9.08 0.92 7.44
N VAL A 160 -7.86 1.02 6.96
CA VAL A 160 -6.90 2.00 7.44
C VAL A 160 -7.28 3.38 6.89
N THR A 161 -7.50 4.33 7.77
CA THR A 161 -7.79 5.74 7.50
C THR A 161 -7.22 6.59 8.64
N ILE A 162 -7.26 7.92 8.51
CA ILE A 162 -6.85 8.84 9.58
C ILE A 162 -7.64 8.57 10.87
N ASN A 163 -8.93 8.33 10.77
CA ASN A 163 -9.78 8.12 11.94
C ASN A 163 -9.61 6.73 12.59
N THR A 164 -9.07 5.75 11.88
CA THR A 164 -8.88 4.38 12.41
C THR A 164 -7.49 4.12 12.96
N ILE A 165 -6.46 4.85 12.51
CA ILE A 165 -5.11 4.80 13.08
C ILE A 165 -4.64 6.22 13.36
N ASN A 166 -4.56 6.61 14.63
CA ASN A 166 -4.08 7.92 15.08
C ASN A 166 -3.63 7.87 16.55
N ASN A 167 -3.32 9.01 17.17
CA ASN A 167 -2.86 9.08 18.55
C ASN A 167 -3.97 8.90 19.62
N GLY A 168 -5.21 8.64 19.22
CA GLY A 168 -6.35 8.47 20.15
C GLY A 168 -6.95 9.77 20.69
N VAL A 169 -6.47 10.93 20.24
CA VAL A 169 -6.93 12.24 20.69
C VAL A 169 -7.59 12.97 19.51
N PRO A 170 -8.87 13.37 19.63
CA PRO A 170 -9.53 14.18 18.62
C PRO A 170 -8.80 15.51 18.40
N GLY A 171 -8.65 15.91 17.15
CA GLY A 171 -8.15 17.24 16.78
C GLY A 171 -9.18 18.33 17.08
N PRO A 172 -8.82 19.62 16.87
CA PRO A 172 -9.76 20.74 17.00
C PRO A 172 -11.02 20.53 16.14
N GLY A 173 -12.20 20.52 16.78
CA GLY A 173 -13.48 20.25 16.09
C GLY A 173 -13.77 18.77 15.84
N GLY A 174 -12.85 17.87 16.20
CA GLY A 174 -13.05 16.42 16.10
C GLY A 174 -14.01 15.86 17.14
N ASN A 175 -14.69 14.78 16.79
CA ASN A 175 -15.56 14.02 17.67
C ASN A 175 -15.02 12.59 17.81
N ILE A 176 -14.74 12.16 19.04
CA ILE A 176 -14.21 10.81 19.32
C ILE A 176 -15.06 9.69 18.69
N LEU A 177 -16.33 9.91 18.50
CA LEU A 177 -17.23 8.93 17.86
C LEU A 177 -16.80 8.65 16.40
N ASN A 178 -16.24 9.62 15.69
CA ASN A 178 -15.73 9.39 14.33
C ASN A 178 -14.54 8.42 14.34
N CYS A 179 -13.78 8.36 15.42
CA CYS A 179 -12.68 7.43 15.59
C CYS A 179 -13.12 6.07 16.17
N THR A 180 -14.15 6.01 16.98
CA THR A 180 -14.55 4.76 17.66
C THR A 180 -15.67 4.00 16.95
N SER A 181 -16.48 4.67 16.11
CA SER A 181 -17.57 4.03 15.37
C SER A 181 -17.12 3.04 14.27
N PRO A 182 -15.93 3.14 13.68
CA PRO A 182 -15.48 2.15 12.70
C PRO A 182 -15.43 0.71 13.23
N GLY A 183 -15.22 0.55 14.54
CA GLY A 183 -15.29 -0.77 15.16
C GLY A 183 -14.49 -0.91 16.47
N PRO A 184 -14.61 -2.06 17.13
CA PRO A 184 -13.94 -2.32 18.40
C PRO A 184 -12.41 -2.15 18.29
N GLY A 185 -11.83 -1.41 19.21
CA GLY A 185 -10.40 -1.12 19.30
C GLY A 185 -9.96 0.12 18.53
N SER A 186 -10.80 0.68 17.65
CA SER A 186 -10.50 1.93 16.96
C SER A 186 -10.62 3.13 17.92
N PRO A 187 -9.70 4.13 17.85
CA PRO A 187 -8.53 4.16 16.96
C PRO A 187 -7.37 3.30 17.47
N PHE A 188 -6.66 2.67 16.52
CA PHE A 188 -5.58 1.73 16.81
C PHE A 188 -4.23 2.45 16.99
N THR A 189 -4.01 3.03 18.17
CA THR A 189 -2.86 3.90 18.48
C THR A 189 -1.50 3.19 18.41
N ALA A 190 -1.47 1.87 18.55
CA ALA A 190 -0.24 1.07 18.46
C ALA A 190 0.39 1.07 17.05
N TYR A 191 -0.39 1.38 16.03
CA TYR A 191 0.08 1.46 14.64
C TYR A 191 0.38 2.89 14.19
N TYR A 192 0.20 3.90 15.05
CA TYR A 192 0.45 5.31 14.73
C TYR A 192 1.86 5.72 15.13
N ILE A 193 2.52 6.46 14.22
CA ILE A 193 3.80 7.13 14.44
C ILE A 193 3.57 8.64 14.33
N ASN A 194 3.83 9.36 15.42
CA ASN A 194 3.87 10.82 15.37
C ASN A 194 5.13 11.25 14.63
N ASN A 195 4.96 11.91 13.50
CA ASN A 195 6.03 12.41 12.67
C ASN A 195 6.15 13.94 12.68
N SER A 196 5.36 14.62 13.52
CA SER A 196 5.40 16.08 13.67
C SER A 196 6.82 16.51 14.06
N GLY A 197 7.38 17.45 13.31
CA GLY A 197 8.75 17.92 13.53
C GLY A 197 9.83 17.06 12.86
N SER A 198 9.48 16.05 12.07
CA SER A 198 10.43 15.37 11.17
C SER A 198 11.08 16.39 10.21
N THR A 199 12.34 16.16 9.89
CA THR A 199 13.10 16.96 8.92
C THR A 199 13.26 16.28 7.58
N THR A 200 12.64 15.12 7.38
CA THR A 200 12.94 14.22 6.25
C THR A 200 11.72 13.69 5.52
N ILE A 201 10.56 13.70 6.16
CA ILE A 201 9.26 13.31 5.57
C ILE A 201 8.23 14.32 6.06
N GLU A 202 7.48 14.87 5.15
CA GLU A 202 6.59 15.99 5.38
C GLU A 202 5.32 15.62 6.15
N PHE A 203 4.75 14.45 5.91
CA PHE A 203 3.54 14.02 6.61
C PHE A 203 3.67 14.13 8.12
N ASN A 204 2.69 14.75 8.78
CA ASN A 204 2.70 14.96 10.23
C ASN A 204 2.49 13.68 11.03
N GLY A 205 1.94 12.66 10.42
CA GLY A 205 1.80 11.33 11.00
C GLY A 205 1.93 10.23 9.95
N LEU A 206 2.38 9.07 10.41
CA LEU A 206 2.57 7.87 9.61
C LEU A 206 1.95 6.67 10.34
N THR A 207 1.65 5.61 9.60
CA THR A 207 1.48 4.30 10.23
C THR A 207 2.84 3.61 10.43
N THR A 208 2.90 2.62 11.31
CA THR A 208 3.93 1.59 11.24
C THR A 208 3.82 0.87 9.89
N THR A 209 4.84 0.08 9.52
CA THR A 209 4.69 -0.83 8.38
C THR A 209 3.58 -1.83 8.67
N LEU A 210 2.59 -1.88 7.79
CA LEU A 210 1.44 -2.78 7.85
C LEU A 210 1.57 -3.84 6.76
N LEU A 211 0.96 -5.01 7.01
CA LEU A 211 0.96 -6.14 6.07
C LEU A 211 -0.46 -6.35 5.53
N ALA A 212 -0.61 -6.29 4.22
CA ALA A 212 -1.80 -6.76 3.53
C ALA A 212 -1.58 -8.21 3.10
N THR A 213 -2.58 -9.07 3.32
CA THR A 213 -2.49 -10.49 2.97
C THR A 213 -3.83 -11.00 2.47
N GLN A 214 -3.80 -11.90 1.50
CA GLN A 214 -5.00 -12.54 0.96
C GLN A 214 -4.69 -13.90 0.36
N THR A 215 -5.50 -14.89 0.73
CA THR A 215 -5.52 -16.20 0.08
C THR A 215 -6.04 -16.05 -1.35
N VAL A 216 -5.34 -16.69 -2.29
CA VAL A 216 -5.65 -16.70 -3.73
C VAL A 216 -5.58 -18.13 -4.25
N GLN A 217 -6.08 -18.37 -5.46
CA GLN A 217 -5.93 -19.66 -6.15
C GLN A 217 -4.64 -19.64 -6.95
N SER A 218 -3.79 -20.64 -6.78
CA SER A 218 -2.51 -20.77 -7.49
C SER A 218 -2.69 -20.71 -9.01
N CYS A 219 -1.75 -20.07 -9.67
CA CYS A 219 -1.66 -19.91 -11.13
C CYS A 219 -2.84 -19.18 -11.78
N GLN A 220 -3.70 -18.54 -10.99
CA GLN A 220 -4.80 -17.74 -11.52
C GLN A 220 -4.41 -16.27 -11.70
N ILE A 221 -5.18 -15.58 -12.53
CA ILE A 221 -4.98 -14.15 -12.81
C ILE A 221 -5.92 -13.35 -11.93
N TYR A 222 -5.36 -12.32 -11.29
CA TYR A 222 -6.04 -11.36 -10.44
C TYR A 222 -5.82 -9.94 -10.94
N THR A 223 -6.72 -9.05 -10.56
CA THR A 223 -6.55 -7.60 -10.72
C THR A 223 -6.48 -6.97 -9.34
N ILE A 224 -5.47 -6.14 -9.11
CA ILE A 224 -5.41 -5.29 -7.91
C ILE A 224 -5.38 -3.82 -8.33
N LYS A 225 -6.16 -3.00 -7.63
CA LYS A 225 -6.16 -1.54 -7.74
C LYS A 225 -5.71 -0.94 -6.42
N LEU A 226 -4.59 -0.22 -6.44
CA LEU A 226 -4.03 0.54 -5.33
C LEU A 226 -4.46 1.99 -5.53
N ALA A 227 -5.34 2.52 -4.68
CA ALA A 227 -5.98 3.81 -4.88
C ALA A 227 -5.93 4.67 -3.61
N ILE A 228 -5.83 6.00 -3.77
CA ILE A 228 -5.83 7.00 -2.70
C ILE A 228 -6.59 8.24 -3.13
N SER A 229 -7.16 8.97 -2.18
CA SER A 229 -7.83 10.27 -2.42
C SER A 229 -7.97 11.09 -1.15
N ASP A 230 -8.14 12.39 -1.33
CA ASP A 230 -8.62 13.30 -0.30
C ASP A 230 -10.13 13.15 -0.10
N VAL A 231 -10.59 13.47 1.10
CA VAL A 231 -12.00 13.41 1.50
C VAL A 231 -12.45 14.76 2.03
N SER A 232 -13.55 15.26 1.50
CA SER A 232 -14.23 16.53 1.83
C SER A 232 -13.63 17.76 1.19
N ASP A 233 -12.32 17.91 1.10
CA ASP A 233 -11.64 18.98 0.36
C ASP A 233 -10.44 18.45 -0.44
N SER A 234 -9.53 19.31 -0.87
CA SER A 234 -8.32 18.98 -1.62
C SER A 234 -7.11 19.62 -0.95
N ALA A 235 -7.09 19.63 0.37
CA ALA A 235 -6.03 20.25 1.16
C ALA A 235 -5.49 19.29 2.20
N LEU A 236 -4.20 19.38 2.51
CA LEU A 236 -3.49 18.48 3.42
C LEU A 236 -3.39 17.04 2.87
N ASP A 237 -2.54 16.91 1.89
CA ASP A 237 -2.37 15.68 1.11
C ASP A 237 -2.03 14.45 1.97
N SER A 238 -2.45 13.30 1.46
CA SER A 238 -2.11 11.99 2.01
C SER A 238 -1.31 11.16 1.01
N GLY A 239 -0.53 10.19 1.51
CA GLY A 239 0.27 9.30 0.70
C GLY A 239 0.27 7.86 1.20
N VAL A 240 0.29 6.91 0.28
CA VAL A 240 0.49 5.50 0.58
C VAL A 240 1.76 5.00 -0.09
N PHE A 241 2.64 4.41 0.72
CA PHE A 241 3.92 3.83 0.30
C PHE A 241 3.81 2.32 0.32
N ILE A 242 4.13 1.68 -0.78
CA ILE A 242 4.12 0.23 -0.91
C ILE A 242 5.56 -0.22 -1.17
N LYS A 243 6.06 -1.15 -0.36
CA LYS A 243 7.46 -1.56 -0.35
C LYS A 243 7.83 -2.35 -1.61
N SER A 244 9.01 -2.05 -2.18
CA SER A 244 9.58 -2.80 -3.30
C SER A 244 9.71 -4.28 -2.98
N ASN A 245 9.44 -5.13 -3.98
CA ASN A 245 9.55 -6.59 -3.90
C ASN A 245 8.76 -7.25 -2.76
N SER A 246 7.81 -6.53 -2.14
CA SER A 246 7.00 -7.07 -1.05
C SER A 246 5.69 -7.71 -1.55
N PHE A 247 5.23 -7.35 -2.75
CA PHE A 247 4.05 -7.97 -3.37
C PHE A 247 4.45 -9.35 -3.90
N SER A 248 4.40 -10.33 -3.02
CA SER A 248 4.93 -11.68 -3.26
C SER A 248 3.86 -12.75 -3.04
N SER A 249 4.12 -13.91 -3.58
CA SER A 249 3.34 -15.12 -3.36
C SER A 249 4.30 -16.25 -2.95
N GLU A 250 3.85 -17.12 -2.05
CA GLU A 250 4.68 -18.24 -1.61
C GLU A 250 5.14 -19.10 -2.80
N VAL A 251 6.45 -19.30 -2.90
CA VAL A 251 7.06 -20.20 -3.89
C VAL A 251 7.60 -21.40 -3.14
N VAL A 252 7.07 -22.58 -3.49
CA VAL A 252 7.63 -23.84 -3.04
C VAL A 252 8.79 -24.21 -3.96
N THR A 253 10.02 -24.11 -3.46
CA THR A 253 11.20 -24.60 -4.18
C THR A 253 11.44 -26.07 -3.85
N LEU A 254 11.59 -26.87 -4.90
CA LEU A 254 11.98 -28.27 -4.78
C LEU A 254 13.48 -28.38 -5.03
N ASP A 255 14.26 -28.60 -3.97
CA ASP A 255 15.69 -28.88 -4.10
C ASP A 255 15.90 -30.39 -4.35
N ILE A 256 16.29 -30.75 -5.55
CA ILE A 256 16.69 -32.13 -5.89
C ILE A 256 18.18 -32.25 -5.61
N THR A 257 18.55 -32.80 -4.47
CA THR A 257 19.95 -32.88 -3.99
C THR A 257 20.71 -34.10 -4.50
N SER A 258 20.13 -34.93 -5.35
CA SER A 258 20.83 -36.06 -6.00
C SER A 258 20.51 -36.16 -7.48
N ASP A 259 21.54 -36.39 -8.28
CA ASP A 259 21.33 -36.78 -9.67
C ASP A 259 20.52 -38.06 -9.72
N PRO A 260 19.39 -38.08 -10.47
CA PRO A 260 18.61 -39.30 -10.62
C PRO A 260 19.45 -40.34 -11.37
N VAL A 261 19.76 -41.45 -10.74
CA VAL A 261 20.33 -42.60 -11.43
C VAL A 261 19.19 -43.27 -12.21
N PHE A 262 19.13 -43.00 -13.50
CA PHE A 262 18.19 -43.69 -14.38
C PHE A 262 18.71 -45.09 -14.65
N PRO A 263 17.99 -46.17 -14.28
CA PRO A 263 18.36 -47.50 -14.69
C PRO A 263 18.24 -47.60 -16.20
N ALA A 264 19.25 -48.20 -16.83
CA ALA A 264 19.41 -48.32 -18.28
C ALA A 264 18.47 -49.32 -18.93
N CYS A 265 17.17 -49.33 -18.65
CA CYS A 265 16.06 -49.94 -19.41
C CYS A 265 14.94 -50.49 -18.50
N PRO A 266 13.79 -50.73 -19.05
CA PRO A 266 12.62 -49.89 -19.14
C PRO A 266 11.54 -50.24 -18.12
N THR A 267 11.78 -50.03 -16.87
CA THR A 267 10.76 -50.07 -15.83
C THR A 267 10.64 -48.71 -15.20
N ASN A 268 9.64 -48.09 -15.49
CA ASN A 268 9.32 -46.67 -15.61
C ASN A 268 8.93 -46.01 -14.30
N SER A 269 9.54 -46.26 -13.17
CA SER A 269 9.31 -45.47 -11.96
C SER A 269 10.60 -45.18 -11.23
N ALA A 270 10.97 -43.89 -11.15
CA ALA A 270 11.96 -43.42 -10.19
C ALA A 270 11.20 -42.78 -9.02
N THR A 271 11.55 -43.17 -7.80
CA THR A 271 11.01 -42.55 -6.59
C THR A 271 11.99 -41.46 -6.15
N PHE A 272 11.56 -40.20 -6.15
CA PHE A 272 12.33 -39.08 -5.65
C PHE A 272 11.87 -38.75 -4.23
N THR A 273 12.82 -38.59 -3.32
CA THR A 273 12.52 -37.99 -2.02
C THR A 273 12.84 -36.49 -2.13
N ALA A 274 11.81 -35.69 -2.12
CA ALA A 274 11.96 -34.23 -2.17
C ALA A 274 11.83 -33.65 -0.76
N LYS A 275 12.76 -32.76 -0.40
CA LYS A 275 12.61 -31.89 0.76
C LYS A 275 11.99 -30.58 0.28
N VAL A 276 10.77 -30.32 0.69
CA VAL A 276 10.10 -29.05 0.43
C VAL A 276 10.51 -28.08 1.54
N THR A 277 11.13 -26.98 1.18
CA THR A 277 11.38 -25.84 2.07
C THR A 277 10.46 -24.70 1.65
N ILE A 278 9.56 -24.31 2.54
CA ILE A 278 8.74 -23.11 2.38
C ILE A 278 9.57 -21.96 2.92
N MET A 279 9.82 -20.95 2.09
CA MET A 279 10.49 -19.70 2.48
C MET A 279 9.46 -18.58 2.60
#